data_5f0efe7d4cfb07397240f88e57ab0c81
#
_entry.id   5f0efe7d4cfb07397240f88e57ab0c81
#
_cell.length_a   1.000
_cell.length_b   1.000
_cell.length_c   1.000
_cell.angle_alpha   90.00
_cell.angle_beta   90.00
_cell.angle_gamma   90.00
#
_symmetry.space_group_name_H-M   'P 1'
#
loop_
_entity.id
_entity.type
_entity.pdbx_description
1 polymer ?
#
loop_
_entity_poly.entity_id
_entity_poly.type
_entity_poly.pdbx_seq_one_letter_code
_entity_poly.pdbx_strand_id
1 'polypeptide(L)'
;MNAYHQGSLDSLCGVYAIVNAAKRINRLNDKQSQRLFNDIIRYLDKEGRLVEIILEGSLCNLVQDIIDKATGRKICEFSVLFEGVPTPNLDEYWNLLVDLEKKYCDEKAGKNGAIIIELGGIHEHWSVIDKITPRQIKLYDSNSIKTINRSKCTTSKKLKRHDMNILYPAQTIFLVNSSVDFQKG
;
A
#
# COMPACT_ATOMS: atom_id res chain seq x y z
N MET A 1 -1.99 16.31 -5.59
CA MET A 1 -1.33 16.10 -4.27
C MET A 1 -0.10 15.26 -4.52
N ASN A 2 1.08 15.58 -3.95
CA ASN A 2 2.31 14.78 -4.17
C ASN A 2 2.50 13.77 -3.04
N ALA A 3 3.06 12.60 -3.38
CA ALA A 3 3.49 11.61 -2.39
C ALA A 3 4.68 12.12 -1.58
N TYR A 4 4.83 11.66 -0.34
CA TYR A 4 6.06 11.84 0.42
C TYR A 4 7.11 10.86 -0.07
N HIS A 5 8.37 11.33 -0.11
CA HIS A 5 9.50 10.55 -0.58
C HIS A 5 10.29 10.00 0.60
N GLN A 6 10.66 8.74 0.47
CA GLN A 6 11.57 8.04 1.38
C GLN A 6 13.02 8.52 1.17
N GLY A 7 13.82 8.48 2.24
CA GLY A 7 15.27 8.67 2.15
C GLY A 7 15.96 7.49 1.46
N SER A 8 17.20 7.71 0.98
CA SER A 8 17.97 6.66 0.31
C SER A 8 18.65 5.68 1.27
N LEU A 9 18.59 5.93 2.56
CA LEU A 9 19.30 5.16 3.61
C LEU A 9 18.35 4.47 4.59
N ASP A 10 17.05 4.52 4.35
CA ASP A 10 16.06 3.87 5.20
C ASP A 10 15.19 2.90 4.40
N SER A 11 14.69 1.86 5.07
CA SER A 11 13.76 0.87 4.51
C SER A 11 12.32 1.09 4.96
N LEU A 12 11.94 2.36 5.21
CA LEU A 12 10.62 2.74 5.73
C LEU A 12 9.52 2.80 4.67
N CYS A 13 9.67 2.14 3.52
CA CYS A 13 8.69 2.17 2.42
C CYS A 13 7.26 1.81 2.87
N GLY A 14 7.10 0.84 3.78
CA GLY A 14 5.80 0.49 4.36
C GLY A 14 5.19 1.63 5.18
N VAL A 15 6.00 2.35 5.97
CA VAL A 15 5.55 3.52 6.74
C VAL A 15 5.11 4.65 5.79
N TYR A 16 5.93 4.95 4.78
CA TYR A 16 5.58 5.95 3.76
C TYR A 16 4.32 5.56 2.97
N ALA A 17 4.15 4.27 2.63
CA ALA A 17 2.94 3.80 1.97
C ALA A 17 1.69 4.04 2.82
N ILE A 18 1.74 3.77 4.13
CA ILE A 18 0.63 4.06 5.06
C ILE A 18 0.32 5.56 5.11
N VAL A 19 1.34 6.41 5.28
CA VAL A 19 1.15 7.87 5.35
C VAL A 19 0.60 8.42 4.03
N ASN A 20 1.11 7.94 2.89
CA ASN A 20 0.65 8.33 1.57
C ASN A 20 -0.80 7.87 1.32
N ALA A 21 -1.17 6.66 1.73
CA ALA A 21 -2.54 6.17 1.65
C ALA A 21 -3.49 7.00 2.53
N ALA A 22 -3.12 7.26 3.79
CA ALA A 22 -3.90 8.08 4.72
C ALA A 22 -4.07 9.52 4.20
N LYS A 23 -3.00 10.11 3.65
CA LYS A 23 -3.06 11.44 3.01
C LYS A 23 -4.08 11.47 1.89
N ARG A 24 -4.14 10.43 1.07
CA ARG A 24 -5.07 10.33 -0.04
C ARG A 24 -6.52 10.15 0.43
N ILE A 25 -6.77 9.22 1.36
CA ILE A 25 -8.10 8.89 1.87
C ILE A 25 -8.72 10.07 2.62
N ASN A 26 -7.94 10.72 3.52
CA ASN A 26 -8.43 11.73 4.44
C ASN A 26 -8.07 13.15 4.02
N ARG A 27 -7.45 13.33 2.85
CA ARG A 27 -6.97 14.62 2.33
C ARG A 27 -6.09 15.38 3.34
N LEU A 28 -5.22 14.63 4.04
CA LEU A 28 -4.36 15.20 5.06
C LEU A 28 -3.45 16.28 4.47
N ASN A 29 -3.33 17.40 5.18
CA ASN A 29 -2.30 18.38 4.88
C ASN A 29 -0.93 17.90 5.36
N ASP A 30 0.15 18.63 5.02
CA ASP A 30 1.50 18.22 5.33
C ASP A 30 1.77 18.11 6.84
N LYS A 31 1.21 19.04 7.65
CA LYS A 31 1.33 18.99 9.10
C LYS A 31 0.65 17.77 9.73
N GLN A 32 -0.52 17.39 9.21
CA GLN A 32 -1.25 16.20 9.66
C GLN A 32 -0.52 14.93 9.25
N SER A 33 -0.01 14.85 8.03
CA SER A 33 0.76 13.72 7.54
C SER A 33 2.06 13.54 8.32
N GLN A 34 2.75 14.64 8.65
CA GLN A 34 3.96 14.58 9.48
C GLN A 34 3.66 14.11 10.90
N ARG A 35 2.54 14.55 11.50
CA ARG A 35 2.10 14.01 12.81
C ARG A 35 1.86 12.52 12.74
N LEU A 36 1.12 12.05 11.74
CA LEU A 36 0.89 10.62 11.55
C LEU A 36 2.20 9.84 11.40
N PHE A 37 3.12 10.31 10.57
CA PHE A 37 4.45 9.71 10.44
C PHE A 37 5.16 9.62 11.80
N ASN A 38 5.22 10.73 12.55
CA ASN A 38 5.85 10.76 13.87
C ASN A 38 5.18 9.81 14.87
N ASP A 39 3.86 9.68 14.83
CA ASP A 39 3.13 8.77 15.73
C ASP A 39 3.44 7.32 15.40
N ILE A 40 3.55 6.97 14.11
CA ILE A 40 4.01 5.65 13.66
C ILE A 40 5.44 5.37 14.16
N ILE A 41 6.38 6.32 13.98
CA ILE A 41 7.76 6.16 14.42
C ILE A 41 7.84 5.96 15.94
N ARG A 42 7.10 6.74 16.72
CA ARG A 42 7.04 6.56 18.19
C ARG A 42 6.44 5.22 18.60
N TYR A 43 5.42 4.76 17.88
CA TYR A 43 4.86 3.43 18.10
C TYR A 43 5.92 2.34 17.87
N LEU A 44 6.62 2.40 16.74
CA LEU A 44 7.67 1.44 16.39
C LEU A 44 8.85 1.46 17.37
N ASP A 45 9.24 2.63 17.84
CA ASP A 45 10.29 2.79 18.88
C ASP A 45 9.86 2.16 20.18
N LYS A 46 8.63 2.44 20.64
CA LYS A 46 8.05 1.87 21.86
C LYS A 46 7.97 0.35 21.82
N GLU A 47 7.64 -0.22 20.66
CA GLU A 47 7.59 -1.68 20.43
C GLU A 47 8.98 -2.30 20.21
N GLY A 48 10.06 -1.49 20.23
CA GLY A 48 11.43 -1.96 20.01
C GLY A 48 11.73 -2.42 18.57
N ARG A 49 10.89 -2.04 17.59
CA ARG A 49 10.95 -2.52 16.21
C ARG A 49 11.52 -1.51 15.21
N LEU A 50 11.78 -0.28 15.65
CA LEU A 50 12.19 0.80 14.76
C LEU A 50 13.51 0.49 14.04
N VAL A 51 14.52 -0.01 14.76
CA VAL A 51 15.84 -0.30 14.18
C VAL A 51 15.74 -1.43 13.15
N GLU A 52 15.02 -2.52 13.49
CA GLU A 52 14.78 -3.65 12.57
C GLU A 52 14.17 -3.15 11.25
N ILE A 53 13.16 -2.30 11.32
CA ILE A 53 12.45 -1.81 10.13
C ILE A 53 13.33 -0.90 9.28
N ILE A 54 14.13 -0.03 9.91
CA ILE A 54 15.06 0.83 9.18
C ILE A 54 16.08 0.01 8.39
N LEU A 55 16.55 -1.11 8.93
CA LEU A 55 17.58 -1.94 8.34
C LEU A 55 17.02 -2.98 7.35
N GLU A 56 15.91 -3.62 7.70
CA GLU A 56 15.40 -4.80 7.00
C GLU A 56 14.09 -4.57 6.22
N GLY A 57 13.43 -3.44 6.48
CA GLY A 57 12.14 -3.11 5.86
C GLY A 57 10.94 -3.64 6.63
N SER A 58 9.75 -3.46 6.07
CA SER A 58 8.47 -3.75 6.71
C SER A 58 7.84 -5.01 6.13
N LEU A 59 7.58 -6.02 6.97
CA LEU A 59 6.77 -7.18 6.59
C LEU A 59 5.27 -6.82 6.61
N CYS A 60 4.44 -7.58 5.88
CA CYS A 60 3.01 -7.33 5.75
C CYS A 60 2.27 -7.27 7.09
N ASN A 61 2.53 -8.22 7.99
CA ASN A 61 1.94 -8.23 9.34
C ASN A 61 2.26 -6.98 10.14
N LEU A 62 3.45 -6.42 9.94
CA LEU A 62 3.85 -5.17 10.58
C LEU A 62 3.12 -3.97 10.00
N VAL A 63 2.97 -3.91 8.67
CA VAL A 63 2.18 -2.85 8.01
C VAL A 63 0.75 -2.88 8.52
N GLN A 64 0.16 -4.07 8.67
CA GLN A 64 -1.18 -4.25 9.27
C GLN A 64 -1.23 -3.79 10.74
N ASP A 65 -0.26 -4.18 11.55
CA ASP A 65 -0.14 -3.76 12.95
C ASP A 65 -0.04 -2.25 13.10
N ILE A 66 0.74 -1.59 12.25
CA ILE A 66 0.86 -0.13 12.23
C ILE A 66 -0.49 0.51 11.89
N ILE A 67 -1.18 0.00 10.88
CA ILE A 67 -2.50 0.52 10.48
C ILE A 67 -3.50 0.37 11.64
N ASP A 68 -3.55 -0.78 12.28
CA ASP A 68 -4.51 -1.05 13.37
C ASP A 68 -4.18 -0.25 14.65
N LYS A 69 -2.93 -0.26 15.08
CA LYS A 69 -2.52 0.22 16.40
C LYS A 69 -1.99 1.65 16.42
N ALA A 70 -1.17 2.02 15.45
CA ALA A 70 -0.52 3.34 15.41
C ALA A 70 -1.42 4.41 14.79
N THR A 71 -2.19 4.05 13.74
CA THR A 71 -3.09 5.02 13.12
C THR A 71 -4.42 5.11 13.86
N GLY A 72 -4.76 4.09 14.64
CA GLY A 72 -6.06 3.90 15.27
C GLY A 72 -7.17 3.77 14.23
N ARG A 73 -8.22 3.03 14.51
CA ARG A 73 -9.42 2.88 13.64
C ARG A 73 -10.07 4.22 13.23
N LYS A 74 -9.53 5.32 13.74
CA LYS A 74 -9.98 6.69 13.43
C LYS A 74 -9.62 7.18 12.03
N ILE A 75 -8.64 6.55 11.36
CA ILE A 75 -8.16 7.02 10.06
C ILE A 75 -8.77 6.24 8.91
N CYS A 76 -8.88 4.91 9.05
CA CYS A 76 -9.47 4.06 8.01
C CYS A 76 -9.84 2.68 8.56
N GLU A 77 -10.76 2.02 7.89
CA GLU A 77 -10.95 0.58 7.97
C GLU A 77 -10.06 -0.09 6.92
N PHE A 78 -9.53 -1.25 7.23
CA PHE A 78 -8.70 -1.99 6.27
C PHE A 78 -9.10 -3.45 6.16
N SER A 79 -8.78 -4.05 5.02
CA SER A 79 -8.87 -5.49 4.80
C SER A 79 -7.68 -5.97 3.97
N VAL A 80 -7.20 -7.18 4.26
CA VAL A 80 -6.22 -7.88 3.43
C VAL A 80 -6.99 -8.71 2.41
N LEU A 81 -6.80 -8.42 1.12
CA LEU A 81 -7.72 -8.90 0.08
C LEU A 81 -7.73 -10.41 -0.12
N PHE A 82 -6.58 -11.06 0.07
CA PHE A 82 -6.41 -12.50 -0.22
C PHE A 82 -5.80 -13.27 0.96
N GLU A 83 -6.11 -12.83 2.17
CA GLU A 83 -5.65 -13.52 3.37
C GLU A 83 -6.29 -14.92 3.47
N GLY A 84 -5.44 -15.95 3.62
CA GLY A 84 -5.91 -17.34 3.79
C GLY A 84 -6.49 -18.01 2.55
N VAL A 85 -6.46 -17.36 1.38
CA VAL A 85 -6.95 -17.95 0.12
C VAL A 85 -5.79 -18.26 -0.84
N PRO A 86 -5.99 -19.21 -1.80
CA PRO A 86 -4.98 -19.47 -2.82
C PRO A 86 -4.60 -18.21 -3.60
N THR A 87 -3.32 -18.07 -3.92
CA THR A 87 -2.83 -16.94 -4.72
C THR A 87 -3.51 -16.94 -6.09
N PRO A 88 -4.26 -15.89 -6.45
CA PRO A 88 -4.89 -15.78 -7.75
C PRO A 88 -3.85 -15.66 -8.87
N ASN A 89 -4.22 -15.99 -10.09
CA ASN A 89 -3.40 -15.68 -11.24
C ASN A 89 -3.36 -14.14 -11.47
N LEU A 90 -2.44 -13.70 -12.34
CA LEU A 90 -2.25 -12.27 -12.58
C LEU A 90 -3.52 -11.58 -13.13
N ASP A 91 -4.26 -12.27 -13.98
CA ASP A 91 -5.45 -11.70 -14.63
C ASP A 91 -6.59 -11.48 -13.62
N GLU A 92 -6.86 -12.47 -12.79
CA GLU A 92 -7.84 -12.40 -11.71
C GLU A 92 -7.49 -11.29 -10.72
N TYR A 93 -6.23 -11.26 -10.27
CA TYR A 93 -5.76 -10.25 -9.35
C TYR A 93 -5.82 -8.83 -9.95
N TRP A 94 -5.37 -8.67 -11.19
CA TRP A 94 -5.38 -7.38 -11.87
C TRP A 94 -6.79 -6.82 -12.08
N ASN A 95 -7.73 -7.68 -12.48
CA ASN A 95 -9.12 -7.29 -12.68
C ASN A 95 -9.76 -6.86 -11.37
N LEU A 96 -9.52 -7.58 -10.27
CA LEU A 96 -9.99 -7.15 -8.95
C LEU A 96 -9.44 -5.78 -8.55
N LEU A 97 -8.14 -5.52 -8.76
CA LEU A 97 -7.55 -4.21 -8.47
C LEU A 97 -8.19 -3.08 -9.32
N VAL A 98 -8.48 -3.36 -10.59
CA VAL A 98 -9.20 -2.40 -11.47
C VAL A 98 -10.59 -2.09 -10.93
N ASP A 99 -11.34 -3.11 -10.51
CA ASP A 99 -12.70 -2.96 -9.99
C ASP A 99 -12.70 -2.19 -8.65
N LEU A 100 -11.77 -2.51 -7.75
CA LEU A 100 -11.64 -1.82 -6.47
C LEU A 100 -11.23 -0.35 -6.66
N GLU A 101 -10.25 -0.09 -7.51
CA GLU A 101 -9.84 1.30 -7.80
C GLU A 101 -11.02 2.10 -8.36
N LYS A 102 -11.68 1.57 -9.37
CA LYS A 102 -12.86 2.21 -9.98
C LYS A 102 -14.00 2.42 -8.99
N LYS A 103 -14.25 1.45 -8.11
CA LYS A 103 -15.37 1.50 -7.17
C LYS A 103 -15.10 2.42 -5.98
N TYR A 104 -13.86 2.47 -5.46
CA TYR A 104 -13.58 3.08 -4.16
C TYR A 104 -12.47 4.13 -4.14
N CYS A 105 -11.61 4.21 -5.18
CA CYS A 105 -10.41 5.05 -5.15
C CYS A 105 -10.45 6.24 -6.12
N ASP A 106 -11.57 6.47 -6.82
CA ASP A 106 -11.71 7.59 -7.74
C ASP A 106 -11.97 8.90 -6.97
N GLU A 107 -10.91 9.70 -6.78
CA GLU A 107 -10.98 10.99 -6.08
C GLU A 107 -11.95 11.98 -6.75
N LYS A 108 -12.08 11.95 -8.07
CA LYS A 108 -12.99 12.84 -8.82
C LYS A 108 -14.44 12.49 -8.55
N ALA A 109 -14.73 11.24 -8.26
CA ALA A 109 -16.06 10.77 -7.85
C ALA A 109 -16.31 10.90 -6.34
N GLY A 110 -15.40 11.55 -5.60
CA GLY A 110 -15.53 11.73 -4.15
C GLY A 110 -15.27 10.46 -3.32
N LYS A 111 -14.63 9.45 -3.94
CA LYS A 111 -14.35 8.17 -3.30
C LYS A 111 -13.06 8.25 -2.49
N ASN A 112 -13.08 7.68 -1.29
CA ASN A 112 -12.01 7.83 -0.31
C ASN A 112 -11.42 6.45 0.07
N GLY A 113 -10.98 5.69 -0.93
CA GLY A 113 -10.25 4.44 -0.74
C GLY A 113 -8.79 4.55 -1.21
N ALA A 114 -7.95 3.64 -0.74
CA ALA A 114 -6.58 3.44 -1.24
C ALA A 114 -6.22 1.95 -1.23
N ILE A 115 -5.34 1.56 -2.13
CA ILE A 115 -4.81 0.21 -2.21
C ILE A 115 -3.31 0.29 -2.01
N ILE A 116 -2.81 -0.36 -0.95
CA ILE A 116 -1.38 -0.54 -0.71
C ILE A 116 -1.00 -1.91 -1.27
N ILE A 117 0.08 -1.97 -2.04
CA ILE A 117 0.63 -3.19 -2.61
C ILE A 117 2.08 -3.36 -2.21
N GLU A 118 2.49 -4.61 -2.01
CA GLU A 118 3.88 -4.99 -1.92
C GLU A 118 4.37 -5.48 -3.29
N LEU A 119 5.50 -4.96 -3.71
CA LEU A 119 6.21 -5.32 -4.92
C LEU A 119 7.45 -6.13 -4.55
N GLY A 120 7.72 -7.19 -5.26
CA GLY A 120 8.98 -7.92 -5.21
C GLY A 120 9.64 -7.98 -6.58
N GLY A 121 10.75 -8.71 -6.70
CA GLY A 121 11.49 -8.85 -7.94
C GLY A 121 12.36 -7.64 -8.24
N ILE A 122 12.06 -6.87 -9.29
CA ILE A 122 12.84 -5.66 -9.64
C ILE A 122 12.78 -4.62 -8.52
N HIS A 123 11.62 -4.51 -7.86
CA HIS A 123 11.39 -3.57 -6.77
C HIS A 123 10.96 -4.36 -5.54
N GLU A 124 11.76 -4.35 -4.49
CA GLU A 124 11.35 -4.81 -3.16
C GLU A 124 10.83 -3.62 -2.39
N HIS A 125 9.51 -3.35 -2.53
CA HIS A 125 8.98 -2.05 -2.15
C HIS A 125 7.47 -2.05 -1.86
N TRP A 126 7.07 -1.30 -0.84
CA TRP A 126 5.67 -0.99 -0.55
C TRP A 126 5.25 0.31 -1.23
N SER A 127 4.12 0.28 -1.92
CA SER A 127 3.60 1.46 -2.61
C SER A 127 2.08 1.55 -2.59
N VAL A 128 1.54 2.71 -2.96
CA VAL A 128 0.10 2.96 -3.08
C VAL A 128 -0.28 3.02 -4.56
N ILE A 129 -1.37 2.37 -4.94
CA ILE A 129 -1.92 2.49 -6.29
C ILE A 129 -2.54 3.89 -6.45
N ASP A 130 -2.02 4.67 -7.40
CA ASP A 130 -2.62 5.94 -7.82
C ASP A 130 -3.77 5.70 -8.80
N LYS A 131 -3.50 4.92 -9.84
CA LYS A 131 -4.45 4.53 -10.86
C LYS A 131 -4.07 3.20 -11.48
N ILE A 132 -5.07 2.39 -11.84
CA ILE A 132 -4.85 1.16 -12.58
C ILE A 132 -5.63 1.17 -13.89
N THR A 133 -5.02 0.63 -14.92
CA THR A 133 -5.60 0.40 -16.25
C THR A 133 -5.39 -1.06 -16.65
N PRO A 134 -6.01 -1.57 -17.72
CA PRO A 134 -5.74 -2.94 -18.18
C PRO A 134 -4.27 -3.24 -18.52
N ARG A 135 -3.43 -2.20 -18.72
CA ARG A 135 -2.04 -2.35 -19.17
C ARG A 135 -1.00 -1.94 -18.15
N GLN A 136 -1.33 -1.10 -17.17
CA GLN A 136 -0.35 -0.54 -16.23
C GLN A 136 -0.97 -0.09 -14.92
N ILE A 137 -0.18 -0.11 -13.87
CA ILE A 137 -0.45 0.54 -12.58
C ILE A 137 0.40 1.81 -12.51
N LYS A 138 -0.22 2.94 -12.20
CA LYS A 138 0.45 4.15 -11.73
C LYS A 138 0.53 4.11 -10.23
N LEU A 139 1.65 4.52 -9.68
CA LEU A 139 1.93 4.49 -8.25
C LEU A 139 2.00 5.90 -7.67
N TYR A 140 1.45 6.05 -6.49
CA TYR A 140 1.63 7.19 -5.60
C TYR A 140 2.72 6.79 -4.60
N ASP A 141 3.97 6.95 -5.03
CA ASP A 141 5.13 6.21 -4.54
C ASP A 141 6.16 7.08 -3.83
N SER A 142 6.80 6.52 -2.80
CA SER A 142 7.83 7.18 -2.01
C SER A 142 9.24 7.09 -2.61
N ASN A 143 9.49 6.15 -3.51
CA ASN A 143 10.79 5.93 -4.16
C ASN A 143 10.79 6.31 -5.64
N SER A 144 9.88 7.19 -6.05
CA SER A 144 9.78 7.71 -7.42
C SER A 144 9.46 6.66 -8.51
N ILE A 145 8.98 5.48 -8.14
CA ILE A 145 8.47 4.49 -9.08
C ILE A 145 7.13 4.99 -9.59
N LYS A 146 7.09 5.46 -10.84
CA LYS A 146 5.88 6.10 -11.38
C LYS A 146 4.87 5.12 -11.93
N THR A 147 5.35 4.06 -12.59
CA THR A 147 4.49 3.15 -13.35
C THR A 147 5.12 1.77 -13.45
N ILE A 148 4.29 0.74 -13.31
CA ILE A 148 4.64 -0.66 -13.62
C ILE A 148 3.71 -1.18 -14.72
N ASN A 149 4.28 -1.86 -15.72
CA ASN A 149 3.53 -2.42 -16.83
C ASN A 149 3.07 -3.84 -16.52
N ARG A 150 1.82 -4.19 -16.82
CA ARG A 150 1.26 -5.53 -16.60
C ARG A 150 2.09 -6.63 -17.23
N SER A 151 2.62 -6.42 -18.44
CA SER A 151 3.48 -7.37 -19.16
C SER A 151 4.81 -7.67 -18.43
N LYS A 152 5.18 -6.87 -17.45
CA LYS A 152 6.35 -7.01 -16.58
C LYS A 152 5.97 -7.41 -15.15
N CYS A 153 4.77 -7.99 -14.95
CA CYS A 153 4.26 -8.40 -13.65
C CYS A 153 3.94 -9.90 -13.64
N THR A 154 4.02 -10.49 -12.45
CA THR A 154 3.57 -11.86 -12.14
C THR A 154 3.08 -11.94 -10.70
N THR A 155 2.16 -12.86 -10.39
CA THR A 155 1.79 -13.24 -9.02
C THR A 155 2.52 -14.51 -8.56
N SER A 156 3.29 -15.14 -9.43
CA SER A 156 4.00 -16.40 -9.16
C SER A 156 5.39 -16.16 -8.60
N LYS A 157 5.63 -16.61 -7.36
CA LYS A 157 6.96 -16.62 -6.73
C LYS A 157 7.96 -17.59 -7.40
N LYS A 158 7.46 -18.56 -8.18
CA LYS A 158 8.28 -19.57 -8.85
C LYS A 158 8.98 -19.04 -10.12
N LEU A 159 8.45 -17.98 -10.72
CA LEU A 159 9.02 -17.35 -11.89
C LEU A 159 10.10 -16.35 -11.43
N LYS A 160 11.29 -16.85 -11.07
CA LYS A 160 12.47 -16.00 -10.81
C LYS A 160 12.98 -15.40 -12.12
N ARG A 161 12.27 -14.44 -12.68
CA ARG A 161 12.77 -13.59 -13.76
C ARG A 161 13.27 -12.29 -13.15
N HIS A 162 14.54 -12.01 -13.28
CA HIS A 162 15.20 -10.79 -12.77
C HIS A 162 14.66 -9.49 -13.39
N ASP A 163 13.82 -9.60 -14.43
CA ASP A 163 13.25 -8.48 -15.17
C ASP A 163 11.73 -8.28 -14.93
N MET A 164 11.15 -8.91 -13.92
CA MET A 164 9.72 -8.83 -13.60
C MET A 164 9.47 -8.32 -12.18
N ASN A 165 8.36 -7.61 -12.03
CA ASN A 165 7.77 -7.30 -10.74
C ASN A 165 6.94 -8.49 -10.25
N ILE A 166 7.12 -8.87 -9.01
CA ILE A 166 6.25 -9.85 -8.35
C ILE A 166 5.21 -9.05 -7.56
N LEU A 167 3.94 -9.27 -7.84
CA LEU A 167 2.85 -8.73 -7.06
C LEU A 167 2.44 -9.78 -6.02
N TYR A 168 2.26 -9.35 -4.77
CA TYR A 168 1.87 -10.24 -3.67
C TYR A 168 0.39 -10.04 -3.29
N PRO A 169 -0.57 -10.80 -3.88
CA PRO A 169 -1.99 -10.61 -3.59
C PRO A 169 -2.33 -10.74 -2.10
N ALA A 170 -1.74 -11.72 -1.39
CA ALA A 170 -1.95 -11.93 0.04
C ALA A 170 -1.37 -10.82 0.93
N GLN A 171 -0.64 -9.87 0.35
CA GLN A 171 -0.04 -8.72 1.04
C GLN A 171 -0.64 -7.40 0.55
N THR A 172 -1.73 -7.49 -0.21
CA THR A 172 -2.46 -6.31 -0.70
C THR A 172 -3.44 -5.84 0.35
N ILE A 173 -3.30 -4.59 0.77
CA ILE A 173 -4.12 -3.98 1.81
C ILE A 173 -5.03 -2.95 1.17
N PHE A 174 -6.33 -3.12 1.37
CA PHE A 174 -7.34 -2.16 0.95
C PHE A 174 -7.79 -1.33 2.13
N LEU A 175 -7.81 -0.02 1.96
CA LEU A 175 -8.15 0.97 2.98
C LEU A 175 -9.32 1.82 2.52
N VAL A 176 -10.27 2.08 3.41
CA VAL A 176 -11.35 3.03 3.17
C VAL A 176 -11.54 3.94 4.38
N ASN A 177 -12.08 5.13 4.15
CA ASN A 177 -12.50 6.00 5.25
C ASN A 177 -13.69 5.35 5.98
N SER A 178 -13.65 5.30 7.32
CA SER A 178 -14.70 4.72 8.18
C SER A 178 -16.09 5.34 8.05
N SER A 179 -16.22 6.46 7.32
CA SER A 179 -17.52 7.05 6.99
C SER A 179 -18.22 6.39 5.78
N VAL A 180 -17.58 5.40 5.13
CA VAL A 180 -18.17 4.68 3.99
C VAL A 180 -18.64 3.32 4.50
N ASP A 181 -19.95 3.07 4.53
CA ASP A 181 -20.54 1.78 4.85
C ASP A 181 -19.97 0.68 3.92
N PHE A 182 -19.17 -0.20 4.49
CA PHE A 182 -18.67 -1.39 3.82
C PHE A 182 -19.80 -2.44 3.80
N GLN A 183 -20.64 -2.41 2.78
CA GLN A 183 -21.52 -3.54 2.53
C GLN A 183 -20.66 -4.71 2.06
N LYS A 184 -20.43 -5.66 2.97
CA LYS A 184 -19.87 -6.97 2.64
C LYS A 184 -20.83 -7.63 1.64
N GLY A 185 -20.43 -7.68 0.38
CA GLY A 185 -21.05 -8.47 -0.66
C GLY A 185 -20.58 -9.90 -0.61
#